data_6474d1f6f1b1891d3064626de4132b77
#
_entry.id   6474d1f6f1b1891d3064626de4132b77
#
_cell.length_a   1.000
_cell.length_b   1.000
_cell.length_c   1.000
_cell.angle_alpha   90.00
_cell.angle_beta   90.00
_cell.angle_gamma   90.00
#
_symmetry.space_group_name_H-M   'P 1'
#
loop_
_entity.id
_entity.type
_entity.pdbx_description
1 polymer ?
#
loop_
_entity_poly.entity_id
_entity_poly.type
_entity_poly.pdbx_seq_one_letter_code
_entity_poly.pdbx_strand_id
1 'polypeptide(L)'
;MASQPWWESPVEKQIREAQERGEFDNLPGAGKPLDLSDSGDPDWWVKRFAARENLDLGGALPGALALRKEAAGYPEALADVRTEANVREIIEDYNRRVLADRLRPAVGNLPPMLAKTLDVDEMVDRWRSLRDEVQERERQARAERDAAQHAELAEHRAGGRTSWWRRLISRG
;
A
#
# COMPACT_ATOMS: atom_id res chain seq x y z
N MET A 1 51.02 18.68 23.30
CA MET A 1 50.41 17.37 23.66
C MET A 1 49.01 17.69 24.22
N ALA A 2 48.00 17.44 23.40
CA ALA A 2 46.61 17.63 23.86
C ALA A 2 46.25 16.47 24.79
N SER A 3 45.88 16.81 26.05
CA SER A 3 45.48 15.83 27.05
C SER A 3 44.18 15.17 26.61
N GLN A 4 44.18 13.85 26.52
CA GLN A 4 42.98 13.08 26.22
C GLN A 4 41.92 13.30 27.32
N PRO A 5 40.68 13.58 26.98
CA PRO A 5 39.62 13.70 27.97
C PRO A 5 39.39 12.32 28.62
N TRP A 6 39.39 12.24 29.94
CA TRP A 6 39.22 11.02 30.75
C TRP A 6 37.88 10.30 30.53
N TRP A 7 36.95 10.91 29.81
CA TRP A 7 35.62 10.40 29.50
C TRP A 7 35.48 9.91 28.05
N GLU A 8 36.56 9.95 27.24
CA GLU A 8 36.52 9.48 25.86
C GLU A 8 36.41 7.95 25.82
N SER A 9 35.33 7.44 25.21
CA SER A 9 35.17 6.00 25.06
C SER A 9 36.21 5.44 24.07
N PRO A 10 36.55 4.13 24.15
CA PRO A 10 37.44 3.50 23.18
C PRO A 10 36.95 3.66 21.72
N VAL A 11 35.63 3.75 21.51
CA VAL A 11 35.03 3.95 20.19
C VAL A 11 35.26 5.38 19.70
N GLU A 12 35.04 6.39 20.53
CA GLU A 12 35.30 7.80 20.19
C GLU A 12 36.78 8.05 19.87
N LYS A 13 37.68 7.40 20.60
CA LYS A 13 39.10 7.43 20.29
C LYS A 13 39.39 6.88 18.89
N GLN A 14 38.82 5.74 18.52
CA GLN A 14 38.98 5.13 17.19
C GLN A 14 38.43 6.04 16.08
N ILE A 15 37.26 6.65 16.32
CA ILE A 15 36.66 7.60 15.36
C ILE A 15 37.56 8.82 15.17
N ARG A 16 38.08 9.41 16.24
CA ARG A 16 38.98 10.55 16.15
C ARG A 16 40.29 10.20 15.41
N GLU A 17 40.89 9.06 15.73
CA GLU A 17 42.10 8.60 15.03
C GLU A 17 41.84 8.36 13.54
N ALA A 18 40.65 7.84 13.18
CA ALA A 18 40.26 7.66 11.79
C ALA A 18 40.04 9.02 11.08
N GLN A 19 39.46 10.01 11.77
CA GLN A 19 39.35 11.39 11.27
C GLN A 19 40.71 12.04 11.07
N GLU A 20 41.65 11.89 12.02
CA GLU A 20 43.00 12.40 11.90
C GLU A 20 43.79 11.76 10.73
N ARG A 21 43.48 10.49 10.40
CA ARG A 21 44.05 9.80 9.21
C ARG A 21 43.34 10.18 7.90
N GLY A 22 42.28 11.01 7.97
CA GLY A 22 41.54 11.43 6.77
C GLY A 22 40.67 10.34 6.16
N GLU A 23 40.31 9.29 6.92
CA GLU A 23 39.50 8.18 6.40
C GLU A 23 38.05 8.62 6.06
N PHE A 24 37.63 9.75 6.60
CA PHE A 24 36.33 10.36 6.29
C PHE A 24 36.43 11.49 5.25
N ASP A 25 37.62 11.76 4.71
CA ASP A 25 37.80 12.77 3.68
C ASP A 25 37.34 12.24 2.32
N ASN A 26 36.70 13.09 1.55
CA ASN A 26 36.26 12.79 0.19
C ASN A 26 35.34 11.55 0.05
N LEU A 27 34.54 11.28 1.06
CA LEU A 27 33.55 10.19 0.98
C LEU A 27 32.60 10.38 -0.21
N PRO A 28 32.21 9.31 -0.91
CA PRO A 28 31.23 9.39 -1.98
C PRO A 28 29.91 9.99 -1.46
N GLY A 29 29.54 11.15 -1.99
CA GLY A 29 28.33 11.85 -1.56
C GLY A 29 28.57 13.03 -0.60
N ALA A 30 29.82 13.27 -0.15
CA ALA A 30 30.13 14.44 0.68
C ALA A 30 29.69 15.75 0.00
N GLY A 31 28.96 16.59 0.73
CA GLY A 31 28.44 17.88 0.24
C GLY A 31 27.26 17.78 -0.75
N LYS A 32 26.78 16.59 -1.08
CA LYS A 32 25.57 16.43 -1.92
C LYS A 32 24.33 16.34 -1.04
N PRO A 33 23.19 16.92 -1.46
CA PRO A 33 21.92 16.74 -0.77
C PRO A 33 21.60 15.26 -0.66
N LEU A 34 21.08 14.85 0.49
CA LEU A 34 20.58 13.48 0.68
C LEU A 34 19.30 13.30 -0.15
N ASP A 35 19.27 12.27 -0.98
CA ASP A 35 18.05 11.91 -1.71
C ASP A 35 17.06 11.23 -0.76
N LEU A 36 16.00 11.96 -0.42
CA LEU A 36 14.90 11.52 0.45
C LEU A 36 13.59 11.33 -0.32
N SER A 37 13.65 11.23 -1.65
CA SER A 37 12.47 11.12 -2.52
C SER A 37 11.60 9.90 -2.19
N ASP A 38 12.18 8.86 -1.62
CA ASP A 38 11.54 7.61 -1.20
C ASP A 38 11.38 7.47 0.32
N SER A 39 11.62 8.54 1.10
CA SER A 39 11.56 8.51 2.58
C SER A 39 10.17 8.15 3.13
N GLY A 40 9.10 8.34 2.35
CA GLY A 40 7.75 7.91 2.69
C GLY A 40 7.44 6.44 2.40
N ASP A 41 8.33 5.72 1.73
CA ASP A 41 8.16 4.31 1.43
C ASP A 41 8.82 3.45 2.52
N PRO A 42 8.07 2.67 3.31
CA PRO A 42 8.64 1.84 4.38
C PRO A 42 9.65 0.80 3.87
N ASP A 43 9.60 0.48 2.59
CA ASP A 43 10.47 -0.52 1.96
C ASP A 43 11.57 0.11 1.08
N TRP A 44 11.79 1.42 1.18
CA TRP A 44 12.78 2.16 0.38
C TRP A 44 14.18 1.55 0.41
N TRP A 45 14.63 1.11 1.58
CA TRP A 45 15.96 0.54 1.77
C TRP A 45 16.13 -0.82 1.08
N VAL A 46 15.05 -1.65 1.04
CA VAL A 46 15.04 -2.93 0.33
C VAL A 46 15.14 -2.70 -1.17
N LYS A 47 14.39 -1.73 -1.68
CA LYS A 47 14.41 -1.36 -3.10
C LYS A 47 15.77 -0.83 -3.52
N ARG A 48 16.37 0.04 -2.71
CA ARG A 48 17.73 0.55 -2.96
C ARG A 48 18.80 -0.56 -2.86
N PHE A 49 18.67 -1.44 -1.87
CA PHE A 49 19.55 -2.58 -1.74
C PHE A 49 19.46 -3.50 -2.98
N ALA A 50 18.26 -3.86 -3.37
CA ALA A 50 18.02 -4.69 -4.54
C ALA A 50 18.59 -4.06 -5.83
N ALA A 51 18.37 -2.77 -6.02
CA ALA A 51 18.92 -2.04 -7.16
C ALA A 51 20.46 -2.02 -7.16
N ARG A 52 21.08 -1.85 -6.00
CA ARG A 52 22.55 -1.84 -5.85
C ARG A 52 23.18 -3.20 -6.12
N GLU A 53 22.55 -4.26 -5.60
CA GLU A 53 23.04 -5.64 -5.76
C GLU A 53 22.51 -6.30 -7.04
N ASN A 54 21.78 -5.55 -7.88
CA ASN A 54 21.15 -6.03 -9.12
C ASN A 54 20.28 -7.27 -8.91
N LEU A 55 19.54 -7.30 -7.77
CA LEU A 55 18.64 -8.38 -7.41
C LEU A 55 17.28 -8.17 -8.06
N ASP A 56 16.85 -9.15 -8.85
CA ASP A 56 15.47 -9.19 -9.35
C ASP A 56 14.51 -9.62 -8.23
N LEU A 57 13.83 -8.65 -7.64
CA LEU A 57 12.79 -8.92 -6.64
C LEU A 57 11.46 -9.37 -7.26
N GLY A 58 11.36 -9.44 -8.59
CA GLY A 58 10.13 -9.80 -9.30
C GLY A 58 9.72 -11.27 -9.14
N GLY A 59 10.66 -12.16 -8.79
CA GLY A 59 10.41 -13.61 -8.69
C GLY A 59 10.51 -14.21 -7.28
N ALA A 60 11.16 -13.54 -6.33
CA ALA A 60 11.39 -14.08 -4.99
C ALA A 60 11.47 -12.97 -3.94
N LEU A 61 10.36 -12.29 -3.68
CA LEU A 61 10.26 -11.45 -2.50
C LEU A 61 10.54 -12.31 -1.25
N PRO A 62 11.44 -11.89 -0.33
CA PRO A 62 11.55 -12.56 0.97
C PRO A 62 10.15 -12.74 1.57
N GLY A 63 9.88 -13.89 2.20
CA GLY A 63 8.55 -14.24 2.68
C GLY A 63 7.87 -13.14 3.48
N ALA A 64 8.61 -12.47 4.37
CA ALA A 64 8.11 -11.34 5.15
C ALA A 64 7.70 -10.13 4.29
N LEU A 65 8.39 -9.84 3.20
CA LEU A 65 8.05 -8.72 2.32
C LEU A 65 6.79 -9.02 1.50
N ALA A 66 6.63 -10.26 1.02
CA ALA A 66 5.43 -10.71 0.36
C ALA A 66 4.21 -10.63 1.29
N LEU A 67 4.36 -11.08 2.54
CA LEU A 67 3.32 -10.99 3.56
C LEU A 67 2.96 -9.52 3.91
N ARG A 68 3.94 -8.63 4.01
CA ARG A 68 3.67 -7.20 4.23
C ARG A 68 2.90 -6.57 3.07
N LYS A 69 3.26 -6.92 1.82
CA LYS A 69 2.54 -6.47 0.62
C LYS A 69 1.11 -6.98 0.60
N GLU A 70 0.91 -8.25 0.95
CA GLU A 70 -0.43 -8.86 1.07
C GLU A 70 -1.27 -8.13 2.13
N ALA A 71 -0.72 -7.90 3.33
CA ALA A 71 -1.42 -7.18 4.41
C ALA A 71 -1.79 -5.75 4.03
N ALA A 72 -0.95 -5.06 3.26
CA ALA A 72 -1.23 -3.72 2.77
C ALA A 72 -2.40 -3.67 1.77
N GLY A 73 -2.75 -4.79 1.15
CA GLY A 73 -3.89 -4.92 0.25
C GLY A 73 -5.22 -5.19 0.96
N TYR A 74 -5.23 -5.43 2.28
CA TYR A 74 -6.44 -5.68 3.04
C TYR A 74 -7.07 -4.40 3.60
N PRO A 75 -8.41 -4.26 3.65
CA PRO A 75 -9.43 -5.24 3.29
C PRO A 75 -9.84 -5.26 1.81
N GLU A 76 -9.29 -4.38 0.96
CA GLU A 76 -9.71 -4.19 -0.43
C GLU A 76 -9.63 -5.48 -1.26
N ALA A 77 -8.57 -6.27 -1.04
CA ALA A 77 -8.38 -7.58 -1.69
C ALA A 77 -9.44 -8.62 -1.26
N LEU A 78 -10.21 -8.34 -0.20
CA LEU A 78 -11.28 -9.20 0.29
C LEU A 78 -12.68 -8.75 -0.16
N ALA A 79 -12.78 -7.72 -1.00
CA ALA A 79 -14.06 -7.14 -1.43
C ALA A 79 -14.99 -8.18 -2.07
N ASP A 80 -14.43 -9.13 -2.82
CA ASP A 80 -15.19 -10.18 -3.50
C ASP A 80 -15.53 -11.39 -2.60
N VAL A 81 -15.01 -11.43 -1.38
CA VAL A 81 -15.28 -12.51 -0.43
C VAL A 81 -16.71 -12.37 0.09
N ARG A 82 -17.51 -13.43 -0.05
CA ARG A 82 -18.94 -13.37 0.21
C ARG A 82 -19.35 -13.52 1.67
N THR A 83 -18.55 -14.24 2.45
CA THR A 83 -18.91 -14.59 3.83
C THR A 83 -17.85 -14.16 4.83
N GLU A 84 -18.28 -13.76 6.01
CA GLU A 84 -17.39 -13.44 7.11
C GLU A 84 -16.50 -14.62 7.52
N ALA A 85 -17.04 -15.84 7.48
CA ALA A 85 -16.29 -17.05 7.81
C ALA A 85 -15.06 -17.21 6.90
N ASN A 86 -15.23 -16.95 5.60
CA ASN A 86 -14.12 -17.00 4.65
C ASN A 86 -13.09 -15.88 4.89
N VAL A 87 -13.55 -14.68 5.26
CA VAL A 87 -12.65 -13.58 5.62
C VAL A 87 -11.81 -13.97 6.84
N ARG A 88 -12.42 -14.52 7.88
CA ARG A 88 -11.73 -15.01 9.08
C ARG A 88 -10.69 -16.07 8.72
N GLU A 89 -11.06 -17.05 7.92
CA GLU A 89 -10.16 -18.12 7.48
C GLU A 89 -8.94 -17.56 6.72
N ILE A 90 -9.14 -16.59 5.82
CA ILE A 90 -8.06 -15.94 5.06
C ILE A 90 -7.10 -15.21 6.00
N ILE A 91 -7.63 -14.44 6.96
CA ILE A 91 -6.78 -13.67 7.89
C ILE A 91 -6.06 -14.60 8.88
N GLU A 92 -6.71 -15.65 9.34
CA GLU A 92 -6.07 -16.69 10.18
C GLU A 92 -4.96 -17.42 9.41
N ASP A 93 -5.20 -17.74 8.12
CA ASP A 93 -4.16 -18.33 7.28
C ASP A 93 -2.98 -17.40 7.08
N TYR A 94 -3.25 -16.13 6.79
CA TYR A 94 -2.22 -15.09 6.74
C TYR A 94 -1.39 -15.07 8.04
N ASN A 95 -2.05 -15.03 9.20
CA ASN A 95 -1.39 -15.03 10.50
C ASN A 95 -0.52 -16.29 10.74
N ARG A 96 -1.00 -17.47 10.33
CA ARG A 96 -0.21 -18.70 10.38
C ARG A 96 1.06 -18.60 9.55
N ARG A 97 0.96 -18.05 8.33
CA ARG A 97 2.12 -17.85 7.44
C ARG A 97 3.11 -16.84 8.02
N VAL A 98 2.64 -15.76 8.65
CA VAL A 98 3.49 -14.81 9.36
C VAL A 98 4.26 -15.49 10.47
N LEU A 99 3.59 -16.31 11.30
CA LEU A 99 4.25 -17.04 12.38
C LEU A 99 5.27 -18.05 11.86
N ALA A 100 4.94 -18.78 10.79
CA ALA A 100 5.84 -19.71 10.14
C ALA A 100 7.09 -19.01 9.55
N ASP A 101 6.91 -17.83 8.97
CA ASP A 101 8.02 -17.04 8.40
C ASP A 101 8.97 -16.54 9.51
N ARG A 102 8.45 -16.14 10.66
CA ARG A 102 9.26 -15.73 11.82
C ARG A 102 10.16 -16.84 12.37
N LEU A 103 9.79 -18.10 12.17
CA LEU A 103 10.56 -19.27 12.59
C LEU A 103 11.65 -19.65 11.57
N ARG A 104 11.68 -19.04 10.40
CA ARG A 104 12.74 -19.28 9.42
C ARG A 104 14.05 -18.64 9.86
N PRO A 105 15.19 -19.34 9.69
CA PRO A 105 16.48 -18.73 9.97
C PRO A 105 16.72 -17.54 9.02
N ALA A 106 17.37 -16.53 9.55
CA ALA A 106 17.78 -15.38 8.73
C ALA A 106 18.72 -15.82 7.60
N VAL A 107 18.45 -15.35 6.40
CA VAL A 107 19.28 -15.65 5.23
C VAL A 107 20.23 -14.48 4.99
N GLY A 108 21.54 -14.75 5.10
CA GLY A 108 22.57 -13.76 4.84
C GLY A 108 22.68 -12.66 5.92
N ASN A 109 23.26 -11.51 5.54
CA ASN A 109 23.49 -10.35 6.41
C ASN A 109 22.33 -9.34 6.39
N LEU A 110 21.15 -9.74 5.91
CA LEU A 110 19.99 -8.85 5.87
C LEU A 110 19.40 -8.68 7.28
N PRO A 111 19.01 -7.46 7.66
CA PRO A 111 18.28 -7.26 8.90
C PRO A 111 16.97 -8.08 8.87
N PRO A 112 16.54 -8.64 10.02
CA PRO A 112 15.31 -9.43 10.06
C PRO A 112 14.12 -8.57 9.68
N MET A 113 13.50 -8.89 8.55
CA MET A 113 12.22 -8.32 8.16
C MET A 113 11.11 -9.13 8.80
N LEU A 114 10.24 -8.46 9.55
CA LEU A 114 9.11 -9.10 10.21
C LEU A 114 7.80 -8.55 9.65
N ALA A 115 6.92 -9.44 9.21
CA ALA A 115 5.52 -9.11 8.98
C ALA A 115 4.76 -9.08 10.31
N LYS A 116 3.74 -8.21 10.39
CA LYS A 116 2.84 -8.14 11.55
C LYS A 116 1.67 -9.08 11.34
N THR A 117 1.21 -9.71 12.41
CA THR A 117 -0.08 -10.40 12.43
C THR A 117 -1.20 -9.36 12.43
N LEU A 118 -2.33 -9.73 11.86
CA LEU A 118 -3.53 -8.89 11.78
C LEU A 118 -4.54 -9.36 12.84
N ASP A 119 -5.26 -8.43 13.43
CA ASP A 119 -6.42 -8.73 14.25
C ASP A 119 -7.57 -9.18 13.36
N VAL A 120 -8.12 -10.36 13.66
CA VAL A 120 -9.14 -10.98 12.82
C VAL A 120 -10.46 -10.22 12.91
N ASP A 121 -10.85 -9.80 14.12
CA ASP A 121 -12.13 -9.11 14.34
C ASP A 121 -12.08 -7.69 13.77
N GLU A 122 -11.00 -6.95 13.99
CA GLU A 122 -10.78 -5.64 13.36
C GLU A 122 -10.85 -5.73 11.82
N MET A 123 -10.22 -6.76 11.25
CA MET A 123 -10.22 -6.92 9.80
C MET A 123 -11.60 -7.26 9.25
N VAL A 124 -12.37 -8.08 9.96
CA VAL A 124 -13.77 -8.38 9.62
C VAL A 124 -14.63 -7.12 9.66
N ASP A 125 -14.46 -6.27 10.67
CA ASP A 125 -15.23 -5.02 10.78
C ASP A 125 -14.87 -4.03 9.65
N ARG A 126 -13.59 -3.92 9.29
CA ARG A 126 -13.16 -3.12 8.15
C ARG A 126 -13.73 -3.66 6.83
N TRP A 127 -13.75 -4.98 6.65
CA TRP A 127 -14.34 -5.61 5.47
C TRP A 127 -15.85 -5.37 5.38
N ARG A 128 -16.59 -5.43 6.52
CA ARG A 128 -18.03 -5.10 6.56
C ARG A 128 -18.28 -3.65 6.12
N SER A 129 -17.51 -2.72 6.69
CA SER A 129 -17.61 -1.31 6.33
C SER A 129 -17.35 -1.08 4.85
N LEU A 130 -16.31 -1.70 4.29
CA LEU A 130 -16.02 -1.62 2.85
C LEU A 130 -17.17 -2.16 1.99
N ARG A 131 -17.76 -3.29 2.38
CA ARG A 131 -18.92 -3.84 1.65
C ARG A 131 -20.14 -2.94 1.69
N ASP A 132 -20.42 -2.36 2.84
CA ASP A 132 -21.54 -1.42 2.99
C ASP A 132 -21.34 -0.18 2.11
N GLU A 133 -20.14 0.36 2.08
CA GLU A 133 -19.79 1.48 1.19
C GLU A 133 -19.93 1.12 -0.30
N VAL A 134 -19.47 -0.07 -0.70
CA VAL A 134 -19.59 -0.53 -2.09
C VAL A 134 -21.06 -0.71 -2.47
N GLN A 135 -21.85 -1.34 -1.61
CA GLN A 135 -23.27 -1.52 -1.84
C GLN A 135 -24.03 -0.19 -1.94
N GLU A 136 -23.67 0.78 -1.11
CA GLU A 136 -24.30 2.11 -1.15
C GLU A 136 -23.95 2.85 -2.45
N ARG A 137 -22.69 2.82 -2.87
CA ARG A 137 -22.27 3.39 -4.18
C ARG A 137 -23.00 2.72 -5.35
N GLU A 138 -23.18 1.41 -5.30
CA GLU A 138 -23.92 0.69 -6.34
C GLU A 138 -25.40 1.07 -6.36
N ARG A 139 -26.04 1.24 -5.19
CA ARG A 139 -27.43 1.70 -5.08
C ARG A 139 -27.61 3.11 -5.65
N GLN A 140 -26.69 4.01 -5.29
CA GLN A 140 -26.69 5.38 -5.82
C GLN A 140 -26.49 5.40 -7.33
N ALA A 141 -25.48 4.68 -7.84
CA ALA A 141 -25.25 4.59 -9.29
C ALA A 141 -26.42 3.98 -10.05
N ARG A 142 -27.14 3.02 -9.46
CA ARG A 142 -28.36 2.44 -10.04
C ARG A 142 -29.49 3.48 -10.06
N ALA A 143 -29.72 4.16 -8.94
CA ALA A 143 -30.77 5.20 -8.86
C ALA A 143 -30.52 6.34 -9.85
N GLU A 144 -29.26 6.76 -10.02
CA GLU A 144 -28.90 7.78 -11.02
C GLU A 144 -29.17 7.31 -12.45
N ARG A 145 -28.82 6.06 -12.78
CA ARG A 145 -29.12 5.49 -14.11
C ARG A 145 -30.62 5.40 -14.38
N ASP A 146 -31.39 4.95 -13.39
CA ASP A 146 -32.84 4.85 -13.49
C ASP A 146 -33.47 6.23 -13.67
N ALA A 147 -33.02 7.24 -12.91
CA ALA A 147 -33.47 8.62 -13.03
C ALA A 147 -33.14 9.20 -14.41
N ALA A 148 -31.91 8.99 -14.92
CA ALA A 148 -31.52 9.43 -16.25
C ALA A 148 -32.37 8.78 -17.35
N GLN A 149 -32.61 7.48 -17.25
CA GLN A 149 -33.47 6.76 -18.21
C GLN A 149 -34.91 7.26 -18.18
N HIS A 150 -35.46 7.53 -16.98
CA HIS A 150 -36.82 8.13 -16.85
C HIS A 150 -36.88 9.53 -17.45
N ALA A 151 -35.87 10.38 -17.26
CA ALA A 151 -35.78 11.70 -17.85
C ALA A 151 -35.76 11.63 -19.38
N GLU A 152 -34.93 10.77 -19.95
CA GLU A 152 -34.85 10.57 -21.41
C GLU A 152 -36.20 10.10 -22.01
N LEU A 153 -36.85 9.15 -21.37
CA LEU A 153 -38.18 8.68 -21.76
C LEU A 153 -39.25 9.79 -21.67
N ALA A 154 -39.17 10.65 -20.67
CA ALA A 154 -40.09 11.80 -20.52
C ALA A 154 -39.87 12.83 -21.64
N GLU A 155 -38.64 13.15 -21.97
CA GLU A 155 -38.27 14.04 -23.07
C GLU A 155 -38.76 13.50 -24.42
N HIS A 156 -38.56 12.22 -24.69
CA HIS A 156 -39.00 11.55 -25.90
C HIS A 156 -40.54 11.61 -26.04
N ARG A 157 -41.29 11.40 -24.93
CA ARG A 157 -42.73 11.52 -24.90
C ARG A 157 -43.22 12.97 -25.12
N ALA A 158 -42.52 13.94 -24.55
CA ALA A 158 -42.83 15.36 -24.73
C ALA A 158 -42.58 15.81 -26.18
N GLY A 159 -41.44 15.41 -26.79
CA GLY A 159 -41.07 15.68 -28.17
C GLY A 159 -42.07 15.08 -29.18
N GLY A 160 -42.56 13.88 -28.94
CA GLY A 160 -43.59 13.22 -29.77
C GLY A 160 -44.93 13.97 -29.80
N ARG A 161 -45.34 14.56 -28.68
CA ARG A 161 -46.60 15.36 -28.60
C ARG A 161 -46.53 16.65 -29.35
N THR A 162 -45.42 17.36 -29.29
CA THR A 162 -45.24 18.63 -30.00
C THR A 162 -45.14 18.41 -31.53
N SER A 163 -44.60 17.35 -32.00
CA SER A 163 -44.51 16.95 -33.40
C SER A 163 -45.89 16.60 -34.00
N TRP A 164 -46.79 16.00 -33.22
CA TRP A 164 -48.16 15.66 -33.65
C TRP A 164 -49.02 16.92 -33.80
N TRP A 165 -49.02 17.85 -32.85
CA TRP A 165 -49.73 19.10 -32.91
C TRP A 165 -49.29 19.99 -34.09
N ARG A 166 -48.00 20.08 -34.40
CA ARG A 166 -47.48 20.82 -35.56
C ARG A 166 -48.04 20.28 -36.88
N ARG A 167 -48.17 18.95 -37.02
CA ARG A 167 -48.71 18.33 -38.23
C ARG A 167 -50.21 18.54 -38.37
N LEU A 168 -50.98 18.73 -37.28
CA LEU A 168 -52.41 19.01 -37.33
C LEU A 168 -52.69 20.45 -37.76
N ILE A 169 -51.89 21.41 -37.32
CA ILE A 169 -52.07 22.84 -37.63
C ILE A 169 -51.61 23.18 -39.05
N SER A 170 -50.70 22.42 -39.66
CA SER A 170 -50.24 22.66 -41.02
C SER A 170 -51.14 22.07 -42.13
N ARG A 171 -52.28 21.49 -41.77
CA ARG A 171 -53.26 20.88 -42.71
C ARG A 171 -54.61 21.60 -42.76
N GLY A 172 -54.71 22.81 -42.19
CA GLY A 172 -55.90 23.65 -42.23
C GLY A 172 -55.78 24.82 -43.21
#